data_62e87130c5af7b5429f2d73ccde4308b
#
_entry.id   62e87130c5af7b5429f2d73ccde4308b
#
_cell.length_a   1.000
_cell.length_b   1.000
_cell.length_c   1.000
_cell.angle_alpha   90.00
_cell.angle_beta   90.00
_cell.angle_gamma   90.00
#
_symmetry.space_group_name_H-M   'P 1'
#
loop_
_entity.id
_entity.type
_entity.pdbx_description
1 polymer ?
#
loop_
_entity_poly.entity_id
_entity_poly.type
_entity_poly.pdbx_seq_one_letter_code
_entity_poly.pdbx_strand_id
1 'polypeptide(L)'
;MAKGGKLLRSVNRTVREFNLIANGDRIAVGVSGGKDSRVLLDVLRDGIDFPGTYSLVAVHVDGTHVGLPNLVPVLEPWFRELGVAYHIAPLTVADDEPLPMACFRCALNRRKALFLAAAQLGCNKVALGHHADDAAITALMNILYAGRIETLEPRRDFFGGRITAIRPLICTPEKEVIHYARARGWTFPPELACPREQTNRRRHFEHFLATFKDKERTQIRANLWRIAQRVQTDSGEHSNVKR
;
A
#
# COMPACT_ATOMS: atom_id res chain seq x y z
N MET A 1 -17.88 10.10 -19.68
CA MET A 1 -16.59 9.40 -19.60
C MET A 1 -16.48 8.77 -18.23
N ALA A 2 -16.13 7.48 -18.12
CA ALA A 2 -16.11 6.78 -16.84
C ALA A 2 -15.15 7.49 -15.86
N LYS A 3 -15.70 7.91 -14.69
CA LYS A 3 -14.95 8.54 -13.60
C LYS A 3 -13.81 7.57 -13.18
N GLY A 4 -12.54 7.95 -13.42
CA GLY A 4 -11.38 7.14 -13.05
C GLY A 4 -10.65 6.38 -14.18
N GLY A 5 -10.96 6.62 -15.43
CA GLY A 5 -10.45 5.83 -16.56
C GLY A 5 -8.91 5.71 -16.69
N LYS A 6 -8.13 6.71 -16.26
CA LYS A 6 -6.66 6.62 -16.27
C LYS A 6 -6.13 5.73 -15.17
N LEU A 7 -6.64 5.90 -13.94
CA LEU A 7 -6.27 5.08 -12.80
C LEU A 7 -6.62 3.62 -13.07
N LEU A 8 -7.86 3.32 -13.48
CA LEU A 8 -8.30 1.95 -13.77
C LEU A 8 -7.43 1.28 -14.85
N ARG A 9 -7.10 1.99 -15.93
CA ARG A 9 -6.19 1.46 -16.96
C ARG A 9 -4.80 1.15 -16.40
N SER A 10 -4.25 2.03 -15.56
CA SER A 10 -2.94 1.83 -14.92
C SER A 10 -2.98 0.60 -14.01
N VAL A 11 -4.00 0.49 -13.15
CA VAL A 11 -4.13 -0.62 -12.18
C VAL A 11 -4.33 -1.94 -12.91
N ASN A 12 -5.23 -2.00 -13.89
CA ASN A 12 -5.47 -3.23 -14.67
C ASN A 12 -4.22 -3.69 -15.43
N ARG A 13 -3.44 -2.75 -15.98
CA ARG A 13 -2.14 -3.07 -16.58
C ARG A 13 -1.18 -3.64 -15.55
N THR A 14 -1.04 -3.01 -14.38
CA THR A 14 -0.17 -3.47 -13.29
C THR A 14 -0.57 -4.86 -12.80
N VAL A 15 -1.87 -5.12 -12.61
CA VAL A 15 -2.37 -6.43 -12.18
C VAL A 15 -1.99 -7.52 -13.18
N ARG A 16 -2.13 -7.26 -14.48
CA ARG A 16 -1.78 -8.21 -15.54
C ARG A 16 -0.26 -8.39 -15.70
N GLU A 17 0.49 -7.29 -15.77
CA GLU A 17 1.93 -7.28 -15.99
C GLU A 17 2.70 -8.05 -14.90
N PHE A 18 2.27 -7.90 -13.64
CA PHE A 18 2.94 -8.51 -12.50
C PHE A 18 2.19 -9.74 -11.93
N ASN A 19 1.15 -10.23 -12.61
CA ASN A 19 0.34 -11.38 -12.17
C ASN A 19 -0.09 -11.26 -10.70
N LEU A 20 -0.64 -10.08 -10.32
CA LEU A 20 -0.95 -9.78 -8.94
C LEU A 20 -2.16 -10.55 -8.40
N ILE A 21 -3.11 -10.91 -9.27
CA ILE A 21 -4.34 -11.61 -8.91
C ILE A 21 -4.43 -12.90 -9.72
N ALA A 22 -4.79 -13.99 -9.05
CA ALA A 22 -5.07 -15.28 -9.65
C ALA A 22 -6.51 -15.73 -9.33
N ASN A 23 -7.01 -16.69 -10.10
CA ASN A 23 -8.33 -17.25 -9.86
C ASN A 23 -8.39 -17.97 -8.50
N GLY A 24 -9.44 -17.71 -7.75
CA GLY A 24 -9.64 -18.27 -6.41
C GLY A 24 -8.88 -17.53 -5.29
N ASP A 25 -8.17 -16.43 -5.57
CA ASP A 25 -7.50 -15.65 -4.53
C ASP A 25 -8.48 -15.13 -3.48
N ARG A 26 -8.04 -15.17 -2.22
CA ARG A 26 -8.67 -14.47 -1.10
C ARG A 26 -7.73 -13.38 -0.62
N ILE A 27 -8.13 -12.11 -0.84
CA ILE A 27 -7.26 -10.95 -0.68
C ILE A 27 -7.68 -10.13 0.54
N ALA A 28 -6.80 -10.00 1.53
CA ALA A 28 -6.94 -9.03 2.60
C ALA A 28 -6.47 -7.66 2.10
N VAL A 29 -7.35 -6.67 2.09
CA VAL A 29 -7.01 -5.30 1.71
C VAL A 29 -6.72 -4.49 2.96
N GLY A 30 -5.49 -4.04 3.14
CA GLY A 30 -5.10 -3.21 4.27
C GLY A 30 -5.68 -1.80 4.14
N VAL A 31 -6.64 -1.44 5.01
CA VAL A 31 -7.32 -0.15 5.00
C VAL A 31 -6.84 0.70 6.18
N SER A 32 -5.99 1.69 5.89
CA SER A 32 -5.46 2.63 6.91
C SER A 32 -6.37 3.81 7.19
N GLY A 33 -7.47 3.96 6.45
CA GLY A 33 -8.36 5.12 6.49
C GLY A 33 -7.96 6.25 5.55
N GLY A 34 -6.71 6.29 5.08
CA GLY A 34 -6.24 7.27 4.09
C GLY A 34 -6.77 6.99 2.66
N LYS A 35 -6.65 8.02 1.80
CA LYS A 35 -7.14 8.00 0.42
C LYS A 35 -6.70 6.77 -0.39
N ASP A 36 -5.41 6.39 -0.27
CA ASP A 36 -4.80 5.36 -1.11
C ASP A 36 -5.39 3.98 -0.84
N SER A 37 -5.57 3.66 0.45
CA SER A 37 -6.17 2.39 0.87
C SER A 37 -7.66 2.29 0.53
N ARG A 38 -8.40 3.40 0.60
CA ARG A 38 -9.80 3.46 0.19
C ARG A 38 -9.94 3.29 -1.32
N VAL A 39 -9.10 3.98 -2.11
CA VAL A 39 -9.06 3.83 -3.58
C VAL A 39 -8.71 2.40 -3.96
N LEU A 40 -7.71 1.80 -3.28
CA LEU A 40 -7.33 0.41 -3.53
C LEU A 40 -8.52 -0.55 -3.33
N LEU A 41 -9.23 -0.44 -2.21
CA LEU A 41 -10.38 -1.32 -1.91
C LEU A 41 -11.49 -1.16 -2.95
N ASP A 42 -11.85 0.07 -3.28
CA ASP A 42 -12.91 0.37 -4.25
C ASP A 42 -12.57 -0.14 -5.66
N VAL A 43 -11.32 0.04 -6.08
CA VAL A 43 -10.85 -0.45 -7.38
C VAL A 43 -10.77 -1.97 -7.42
N LEU A 44 -10.31 -2.62 -6.37
CA LEU A 44 -10.28 -4.08 -6.30
C LEU A 44 -11.68 -4.68 -6.28
N ARG A 45 -12.66 -3.98 -5.68
CA ARG A 45 -14.07 -4.43 -5.66
C ARG A 45 -14.70 -4.40 -7.05
N ASP A 46 -14.61 -3.27 -7.76
CA ASP A 46 -15.43 -3.02 -8.96
C ASP A 46 -14.63 -2.66 -10.22
N GLY A 47 -13.33 -2.40 -10.09
CA GLY A 47 -12.55 -1.79 -11.17
C GLY A 47 -11.57 -2.73 -11.89
N ILE A 48 -11.43 -3.97 -11.44
CA ILE A 48 -10.47 -4.92 -12.01
C ILE A 48 -11.11 -5.75 -13.11
N ASP A 49 -10.55 -5.60 -14.30
CA ASP A 49 -10.86 -6.44 -15.46
C ASP A 49 -10.01 -7.73 -15.36
N PHE A 50 -10.58 -8.73 -14.71
CA PHE A 50 -9.96 -10.03 -14.46
C PHE A 50 -10.92 -11.16 -14.85
N PRO A 51 -10.47 -12.14 -15.67
CA PRO A 51 -11.35 -13.17 -16.23
C PRO A 51 -11.73 -14.28 -15.24
N GLY A 52 -11.22 -14.23 -14.01
CA GLY A 52 -11.51 -15.20 -12.95
C GLY A 52 -12.29 -14.58 -11.80
N THR A 53 -12.36 -15.32 -10.70
CA THR A 53 -12.98 -14.88 -9.45
C THR A 53 -11.94 -14.71 -8.35
N TYR A 54 -12.17 -13.79 -7.45
CA TYR A 54 -11.43 -13.60 -6.20
C TYR A 54 -12.35 -13.01 -5.15
N SER A 55 -12.00 -13.15 -3.89
CA SER A 55 -12.74 -12.57 -2.77
C SER A 55 -11.91 -11.54 -2.02
N LEU A 56 -12.59 -10.55 -1.42
CA LEU A 56 -11.97 -9.46 -0.68
C LEU A 56 -12.41 -9.48 0.78
N VAL A 57 -11.48 -9.16 1.67
CA VAL A 57 -11.76 -8.80 3.06
C VAL A 57 -11.01 -7.50 3.36
N ALA A 58 -11.72 -6.45 3.74
CA ALA A 58 -11.08 -5.21 4.22
C ALA A 58 -10.54 -5.44 5.63
N VAL A 59 -9.28 -5.11 5.88
CA VAL A 59 -8.67 -5.25 7.21
C VAL A 59 -8.16 -3.89 7.67
N HIS A 60 -8.72 -3.39 8.77
CA HIS A 60 -8.22 -2.21 9.48
C HIS A 60 -7.48 -2.64 10.74
N VAL A 61 -6.29 -2.09 10.97
CA VAL A 61 -5.54 -2.32 12.21
C VAL A 61 -5.79 -1.17 13.16
N ASP A 62 -6.57 -1.44 14.21
CA ASP A 62 -6.87 -0.48 15.26
C ASP A 62 -5.75 -0.40 16.29
N GLY A 63 -5.20 0.78 16.47
CA GLY A 63 -4.15 1.09 17.44
C GLY A 63 -4.55 2.21 18.40
N THR A 64 -5.84 2.41 18.65
CA THR A 64 -6.37 3.47 19.52
C THR A 64 -5.75 3.42 20.90
N HIS A 65 -5.55 2.23 21.45
CA HIS A 65 -4.95 2.02 22.78
C HIS A 65 -3.46 2.43 22.88
N VAL A 66 -2.78 2.62 21.75
CA VAL A 66 -1.39 3.13 21.69
C VAL A 66 -1.30 4.55 21.13
N GLY A 67 -2.41 5.29 21.14
CA GLY A 67 -2.50 6.69 20.75
C GLY A 67 -2.61 6.94 19.24
N LEU A 68 -3.01 5.95 18.45
CA LEU A 68 -3.40 6.18 17.05
C LEU A 68 -4.86 6.68 16.98
N PRO A 69 -5.22 7.43 15.92
CA PRO A 69 -6.58 7.89 15.73
C PRO A 69 -7.59 6.73 15.67
N ASN A 70 -8.75 6.90 16.33
CA ASN A 70 -9.83 5.94 16.22
C ASN A 70 -10.58 6.13 14.89
N LEU A 71 -10.33 5.24 13.94
CA LEU A 71 -10.94 5.26 12.61
C LEU A 71 -12.11 4.27 12.48
N VAL A 72 -12.33 3.42 13.46
CA VAL A 72 -13.38 2.40 13.43
C VAL A 72 -14.76 3.00 13.19
N PRO A 73 -15.18 4.09 13.90
CA PRO A 73 -16.50 4.70 13.69
C PRO A 73 -16.74 5.25 12.26
N VAL A 74 -15.66 5.54 11.54
CA VAL A 74 -15.73 6.06 10.16
C VAL A 74 -15.65 4.92 9.14
N LEU A 75 -14.82 3.91 9.41
CA LEU A 75 -14.55 2.83 8.45
C LEU A 75 -15.62 1.74 8.46
N GLU A 76 -16.16 1.34 9.61
CA GLU A 76 -17.18 0.29 9.64
C GLU A 76 -18.46 0.62 8.86
N PRO A 77 -19.08 1.83 9.03
CA PRO A 77 -20.23 2.21 8.20
C PRO A 77 -19.90 2.19 6.70
N TRP A 78 -18.70 2.67 6.34
CA TRP A 78 -18.24 2.69 4.96
C TRP A 78 -18.05 1.27 4.39
N PHE A 79 -17.49 0.32 5.15
CA PHE A 79 -17.37 -1.08 4.72
C PHE A 79 -18.75 -1.73 4.50
N ARG A 80 -19.72 -1.43 5.39
CA ARG A 80 -21.10 -1.93 5.26
C ARG A 80 -21.79 -1.35 4.02
N GLU A 81 -21.63 -0.05 3.77
CA GLU A 81 -22.13 0.62 2.57
C GLU A 81 -21.55 0.00 1.28
N LEU A 82 -20.26 -0.31 1.30
CA LEU A 82 -19.60 -0.99 0.19
C LEU A 82 -20.02 -2.45 0.00
N GLY A 83 -20.67 -3.08 0.97
CA GLY A 83 -21.01 -4.51 0.96
C GLY A 83 -19.79 -5.42 0.98
N VAL A 84 -18.65 -4.96 1.55
CA VAL A 84 -17.41 -5.73 1.61
C VAL A 84 -17.24 -6.34 3.00
N ALA A 85 -16.90 -7.63 3.06
CA ALA A 85 -16.51 -8.26 4.32
C ALA A 85 -15.34 -7.51 4.94
N TYR A 86 -15.36 -7.29 6.26
CA TYR A 86 -14.29 -6.56 6.95
C TYR A 86 -13.90 -7.18 8.29
N HIS A 87 -12.70 -6.86 8.74
CA HIS A 87 -12.17 -7.23 10.04
C HIS A 87 -11.39 -6.07 10.66
N ILE A 88 -11.66 -5.79 11.93
CA ILE A 88 -10.89 -4.83 12.73
C ILE A 88 -9.89 -5.64 13.55
N ALA A 89 -8.63 -5.57 13.19
CA ALA A 89 -7.55 -6.28 13.85
C ALA A 89 -6.94 -5.39 14.96
N PRO A 90 -6.74 -5.88 16.18
CA PRO A 90 -6.06 -5.11 17.20
C PRO A 90 -4.56 -4.97 16.86
N LEU A 91 -3.98 -3.80 17.12
CA LEU A 91 -2.54 -3.59 17.06
C LEU A 91 -1.90 -4.17 18.32
N THR A 92 -1.30 -5.34 18.20
CA THR A 92 -0.54 -5.92 19.32
C THR A 92 0.86 -5.36 19.36
N VAL A 93 1.27 -4.83 20.51
CA VAL A 93 2.62 -4.33 20.82
C VAL A 93 3.17 -5.07 22.04
N ALA A 94 4.48 -5.08 22.23
CA ALA A 94 5.10 -5.62 23.42
C ALA A 94 4.77 -4.74 24.65
N ASP A 95 4.71 -5.33 25.84
CA ASP A 95 4.36 -4.62 27.09
C ASP A 95 5.38 -3.51 27.43
N ASP A 96 6.64 -3.68 27.00
CA ASP A 96 7.74 -2.73 27.16
C ASP A 96 7.94 -1.79 25.97
N GLU A 97 7.03 -1.78 24.98
CA GLU A 97 7.14 -0.90 23.81
C GLU A 97 7.02 0.58 24.24
N PRO A 98 8.05 1.41 24.00
CA PRO A 98 7.99 2.83 24.36
C PRO A 98 6.87 3.57 23.61
N LEU A 99 6.03 4.25 24.37
CA LEU A 99 4.98 5.10 23.81
C LEU A 99 5.30 6.59 24.04
N PRO A 100 5.03 7.40 23.04
CA PRO A 100 4.48 7.11 21.72
C PRO A 100 5.52 6.43 20.82
N MET A 101 5.10 5.37 20.16
CA MET A 101 5.94 4.49 19.33
C MET A 101 6.65 5.22 18.19
N ALA A 102 7.92 4.92 17.93
CA ALA A 102 8.62 5.46 16.75
C ALA A 102 7.91 5.03 15.44
N CYS A 103 7.89 5.91 14.42
CA CYS A 103 7.18 5.67 13.15
C CYS A 103 7.56 4.33 12.50
N PHE A 104 8.84 3.97 12.52
CA PHE A 104 9.30 2.68 11.99
C PHE A 104 8.69 1.48 12.75
N ARG A 105 8.70 1.53 14.09
CA ARG A 105 8.13 0.48 14.95
C ARG A 105 6.61 0.39 14.76
N CYS A 106 5.93 1.52 14.71
CA CYS A 106 4.50 1.58 14.43
C CYS A 106 4.15 0.94 13.08
N ALA A 107 4.89 1.28 12.02
CA ALA A 107 4.67 0.70 10.70
C ALA A 107 4.93 -0.82 10.68
N LEU A 108 5.97 -1.29 11.40
CA LEU A 108 6.30 -2.71 11.51
C LEU A 108 5.19 -3.48 12.24
N ASN A 109 4.75 -2.99 13.41
CA ASN A 109 3.72 -3.65 14.22
C ASN A 109 2.36 -3.66 13.50
N ARG A 110 1.97 -2.55 12.84
CA ARG A 110 0.76 -2.52 12.00
C ARG A 110 0.81 -3.52 10.85
N ARG A 111 1.96 -3.64 10.19
CA ARG A 111 2.14 -4.62 9.12
C ARG A 111 2.04 -6.03 9.68
N LYS A 112 2.69 -6.35 10.81
CA LYS A 112 2.59 -7.64 11.48
C LYS A 112 1.15 -7.99 11.80
N ALA A 113 0.40 -7.08 12.43
CA ALA A 113 -1.01 -7.28 12.76
C ALA A 113 -1.87 -7.55 11.51
N LEU A 114 -1.66 -6.78 10.43
CA LEU A 114 -2.37 -6.99 9.16
C LEU A 114 -2.12 -8.38 8.57
N PHE A 115 -0.86 -8.84 8.56
CA PHE A 115 -0.50 -10.14 8.01
C PHE A 115 -1.02 -11.30 8.87
N LEU A 116 -1.00 -11.15 10.20
CA LEU A 116 -1.59 -12.13 11.11
C LEU A 116 -3.11 -12.25 10.90
N ALA A 117 -3.81 -11.11 10.82
CA ALA A 117 -5.24 -11.10 10.53
C ALA A 117 -5.54 -11.73 9.17
N ALA A 118 -4.77 -11.42 8.13
CA ALA A 118 -4.92 -12.03 6.81
C ALA A 118 -4.78 -13.56 6.86
N ALA A 119 -3.79 -14.08 7.61
CA ALA A 119 -3.60 -15.51 7.80
C ALA A 119 -4.79 -16.16 8.53
N GLN A 120 -5.27 -15.55 9.61
CA GLN A 120 -6.42 -16.04 10.39
C GLN A 120 -7.70 -16.06 9.56
N LEU A 121 -7.85 -15.11 8.62
CA LEU A 121 -8.98 -15.03 7.70
C LEU A 121 -8.83 -15.96 6.48
N GLY A 122 -7.76 -16.77 6.40
CA GLY A 122 -7.51 -17.66 5.28
C GLY A 122 -7.18 -16.94 3.96
N CYS A 123 -6.66 -15.71 4.06
CA CYS A 123 -6.23 -14.96 2.87
C CYS A 123 -4.83 -15.41 2.42
N ASN A 124 -4.67 -15.63 1.13
CA ASN A 124 -3.37 -15.93 0.52
C ASN A 124 -2.67 -14.66 -0.02
N LYS A 125 -3.37 -13.53 -0.06
CA LYS A 125 -2.81 -12.25 -0.49
C LYS A 125 -3.15 -11.11 0.48
N VAL A 126 -2.22 -10.15 0.56
CA VAL A 126 -2.41 -8.86 1.25
C VAL A 126 -2.19 -7.73 0.26
N ALA A 127 -3.23 -6.96 -0.04
CA ALA A 127 -3.15 -5.80 -0.91
C ALA A 127 -2.83 -4.52 -0.12
N LEU A 128 -1.84 -3.77 -0.58
CA LEU A 128 -1.35 -2.54 0.04
C LEU A 128 -1.48 -1.35 -0.91
N GLY A 129 -1.95 -0.21 -0.41
CA GLY A 129 -2.25 0.99 -1.19
C GLY A 129 -1.04 1.85 -1.58
N HIS A 130 0.14 1.26 -1.72
CA HIS A 130 1.32 1.98 -2.16
C HIS A 130 1.25 2.31 -3.66
N HIS A 131 1.60 3.55 -4.01
CA HIS A 131 1.56 4.07 -5.39
C HIS A 131 2.97 4.43 -5.92
N ALA A 132 3.07 4.93 -7.15
CA ALA A 132 4.35 5.18 -7.82
C ALA A 132 5.25 6.19 -7.08
N ASP A 133 4.66 7.19 -6.44
CA ASP A 133 5.42 8.18 -5.64
C ASP A 133 5.99 7.53 -4.37
N ASP A 134 5.28 6.57 -3.75
CA ASP A 134 5.79 5.79 -2.62
C ASP A 134 7.02 4.96 -3.01
N ALA A 135 6.98 4.33 -4.18
CA ALA A 135 8.12 3.58 -4.70
C ALA A 135 9.34 4.48 -4.92
N ALA A 136 9.14 5.65 -5.53
CA ALA A 136 10.22 6.62 -5.77
C ALA A 136 10.83 7.13 -4.46
N ILE A 137 10.00 7.51 -3.49
CA ILE A 137 10.46 7.97 -2.17
C ILE A 137 11.21 6.85 -1.45
N THR A 138 10.71 5.61 -1.51
CA THR A 138 11.39 4.46 -0.89
C THR A 138 12.75 4.21 -1.52
N ALA A 139 12.86 4.31 -2.85
CA ALA A 139 14.14 4.19 -3.55
C ALA A 139 15.13 5.26 -3.11
N LEU A 140 14.70 6.54 -3.05
CA LEU A 140 15.55 7.64 -2.58
C LEU A 140 15.99 7.45 -1.12
N MET A 141 15.09 7.06 -0.23
CA MET A 141 15.42 6.77 1.17
C MET A 141 16.42 5.62 1.29
N ASN A 142 16.24 4.55 0.53
CA ASN A 142 17.17 3.42 0.55
C ASN A 142 18.55 3.80 0.02
N ILE A 143 18.63 4.57 -1.05
CA ILE A 143 19.91 5.06 -1.60
C ILE A 143 20.63 5.94 -0.58
N LEU A 144 19.93 6.92 0.00
CA LEU A 144 20.57 7.95 0.83
C LEU A 144 20.82 7.52 2.27
N TYR A 145 19.99 6.66 2.85
CA TYR A 145 20.12 6.25 4.26
C TYR A 145 20.61 4.82 4.45
N ALA A 146 20.42 3.95 3.48
CA ALA A 146 20.80 2.54 3.60
C ALA A 146 21.88 2.09 2.59
N GLY A 147 22.28 2.96 1.66
CA GLY A 147 23.28 2.65 0.63
C GLY A 147 22.83 1.51 -0.31
N ARG A 148 21.50 1.33 -0.50
CA ARG A 148 20.95 0.24 -1.31
C ARG A 148 20.02 0.78 -2.38
N ILE A 149 20.10 0.18 -3.58
CA ILE A 149 19.21 0.51 -4.70
C ILE A 149 18.06 -0.50 -4.69
N GLU A 150 17.10 -0.24 -3.81
CA GLU A 150 15.89 -1.08 -3.65
C GLU A 150 14.64 -0.20 -3.59
N THR A 151 13.51 -0.73 -4.06
CA THR A 151 12.22 -0.07 -3.95
C THR A 151 11.12 -1.06 -3.56
N LEU A 152 9.87 -0.57 -3.52
CA LEU A 152 8.70 -1.42 -3.27
C LEU A 152 8.42 -2.29 -4.49
N GLU A 153 8.42 -3.60 -4.30
CA GLU A 153 8.07 -4.56 -5.35
C GLU A 153 6.54 -4.59 -5.58
N PRO A 154 6.07 -4.78 -6.81
CA PRO A 154 4.64 -4.97 -7.09
C PRO A 154 4.06 -6.17 -6.37
N ARG A 155 4.86 -7.24 -6.26
CA ARG A 155 4.55 -8.49 -5.61
C ARG A 155 5.74 -8.94 -4.76
N ARG A 156 5.47 -9.41 -3.53
CA ARG A 156 6.51 -9.99 -2.67
C ARG A 156 5.92 -11.10 -1.81
N ASP A 157 6.56 -12.26 -1.84
CA ASP A 157 6.15 -13.41 -1.05
C ASP A 157 6.71 -13.33 0.38
N PHE A 158 5.90 -13.75 1.34
CA PHE A 158 6.20 -13.80 2.77
C PHE A 158 5.91 -15.19 3.34
N PHE A 159 6.60 -15.54 4.42
CA PHE A 159 6.40 -16.79 5.15
C PHE A 159 6.49 -18.04 4.26
N GLY A 160 7.52 -18.10 3.41
CA GLY A 160 7.71 -19.21 2.48
C GLY A 160 6.62 -19.31 1.40
N GLY A 161 6.08 -18.18 0.96
CA GLY A 161 5.05 -18.12 -0.08
C GLY A 161 3.62 -18.33 0.42
N ARG A 162 3.40 -18.45 1.74
CA ARG A 162 2.04 -18.62 2.29
C ARG A 162 1.16 -17.40 2.12
N ILE A 163 1.75 -16.20 2.13
CA ILE A 163 1.05 -14.95 1.88
C ILE A 163 1.89 -14.10 0.93
N THR A 164 1.26 -13.60 -0.12
CA THR A 164 1.87 -12.68 -1.07
C THR A 164 1.37 -11.25 -0.81
N ALA A 165 2.27 -10.31 -0.54
CA ALA A 165 1.92 -8.89 -0.57
C ALA A 165 1.84 -8.41 -2.01
N ILE A 166 0.76 -7.71 -2.38
CA ILE A 166 0.55 -7.13 -3.70
C ILE A 166 0.32 -5.62 -3.61
N ARG A 167 0.73 -4.88 -4.63
CA ARG A 167 0.59 -3.41 -4.71
C ARG A 167 0.01 -2.99 -6.06
N PRO A 168 -1.32 -3.13 -6.24
CA PRO A 168 -1.96 -2.83 -7.53
C PRO A 168 -1.80 -1.38 -7.99
N LEU A 169 -1.62 -0.42 -7.07
CA LEU A 169 -1.42 1.00 -7.37
C LEU A 169 0.05 1.38 -7.67
N ILE A 170 1.00 0.44 -7.60
CA ILE A 170 2.44 0.75 -7.58
C ILE A 170 2.95 1.50 -8.82
N CYS A 171 2.31 1.31 -9.98
CA CYS A 171 2.62 2.03 -11.22
C CYS A 171 1.73 3.27 -11.44
N THR A 172 0.82 3.58 -10.52
CA THR A 172 -0.13 4.69 -10.63
C THR A 172 0.42 5.93 -9.91
N PRO A 173 0.52 7.09 -10.57
CA PRO A 173 0.91 8.34 -9.91
C PRO A 173 -0.10 8.76 -8.83
N GLU A 174 0.38 9.33 -7.72
CA GLU A 174 -0.45 9.80 -6.62
C GLU A 174 -1.57 10.76 -7.08
N LYS A 175 -1.28 11.64 -8.04
CA LYS A 175 -2.27 12.57 -8.60
C LYS A 175 -3.51 11.88 -9.17
N GLU A 176 -3.35 10.69 -9.76
CA GLU A 176 -4.49 9.91 -10.28
C GLU A 176 -5.31 9.30 -9.13
N VAL A 177 -4.65 8.91 -8.05
CA VAL A 177 -5.31 8.42 -6.82
C VAL A 177 -6.12 9.55 -6.16
N ILE A 178 -5.53 10.75 -6.03
CA ILE A 178 -6.20 11.94 -5.51
C ILE A 178 -7.40 12.30 -6.39
N HIS A 179 -7.21 12.32 -7.72
CA HIS A 179 -8.30 12.62 -8.66
C HIS A 179 -9.46 11.63 -8.51
N TYR A 180 -9.15 10.35 -8.40
CA TYR A 180 -10.16 9.30 -8.20
C TYR A 180 -10.93 9.48 -6.89
N ALA A 181 -10.23 9.69 -5.78
CA ALA A 181 -10.83 9.90 -4.47
C ALA A 181 -11.77 11.13 -4.45
N ARG A 182 -11.33 12.24 -5.06
CA ARG A 182 -12.16 13.45 -5.22
C ARG A 182 -13.40 13.21 -6.06
N ALA A 183 -13.28 12.44 -7.14
CA ALA A 183 -14.42 12.10 -8.00
C ALA A 183 -15.46 11.20 -7.31
N ARG A 184 -15.06 10.48 -6.24
CA ARG A 184 -15.94 9.72 -5.34
C ARG A 184 -16.56 10.58 -4.24
N GLY A 185 -16.17 11.86 -4.11
CA GLY A 185 -16.63 12.75 -3.06
C GLY A 185 -16.07 12.45 -1.67
N TRP A 186 -14.98 11.66 -1.59
CA TRP A 186 -14.42 11.29 -0.30
C TRP A 186 -13.62 12.44 0.31
N THR A 187 -13.87 12.68 1.58
CA THR A 187 -13.14 13.62 2.43
C THR A 187 -12.23 12.85 3.40
N PHE A 188 -11.11 13.44 3.72
CA PHE A 188 -10.11 12.87 4.64
C PHE A 188 -9.79 13.94 5.69
N PRO A 189 -10.60 14.04 6.76
CA PRO A 189 -10.43 15.04 7.78
C PRO A 189 -9.04 14.97 8.42
N PRO A 190 -8.33 16.10 8.60
CA PRO A 190 -6.98 16.13 9.18
C PRO A 190 -6.91 15.52 10.57
N GLU A 191 -7.99 15.57 11.35
CA GLU A 191 -8.11 15.02 12.70
C GLU A 191 -7.93 13.49 12.73
N LEU A 192 -8.19 12.85 11.60
CA LEU A 192 -8.03 11.40 11.43
C LEU A 192 -6.65 11.02 10.89
N ALA A 193 -5.79 12.00 10.61
CA ALA A 193 -4.41 11.74 10.22
C ALA A 193 -3.54 11.38 11.42
N CYS A 194 -2.48 10.62 11.19
CA CYS A 194 -1.52 10.33 12.25
C CYS A 194 -0.85 11.62 12.74
N PRO A 195 -0.87 11.96 14.04
CA PRO A 195 -0.30 13.21 14.57
C PRO A 195 1.21 13.34 14.32
N ARG A 196 1.90 12.23 14.04
CA ARG A 196 3.33 12.19 13.73
C ARG A 196 3.66 12.18 12.24
N GLU A 197 2.67 12.27 11.38
CA GLU A 197 2.89 12.29 9.93
C GLU A 197 3.79 13.44 9.52
N GLN A 198 3.69 14.59 10.19
CA GLN A 198 4.45 15.80 9.87
C GLN A 198 5.95 15.73 10.19
N THR A 199 6.37 14.89 11.14
CA THR A 199 7.78 14.75 11.58
C THR A 199 8.52 13.61 10.91
N ASN A 200 7.89 12.92 9.96
CA ASN A 200 8.46 11.75 9.31
C ASN A 200 9.51 12.18 8.25
N ARG A 201 10.69 11.55 8.27
CA ARG A 201 11.75 11.72 7.25
C ARG A 201 11.24 11.57 5.82
N ARG A 202 10.23 10.74 5.61
CA ARG A 202 9.56 10.55 4.32
C ARG A 202 9.05 11.87 3.74
N ARG A 203 8.50 12.78 4.57
CA ARG A 203 8.02 14.09 4.12
C ARG A 203 9.08 14.98 3.49
N HIS A 204 10.34 14.88 3.92
CA HIS A 204 11.42 15.61 3.26
C HIS A 204 11.55 15.21 1.78
N PHE A 205 11.41 13.93 1.47
CA PHE A 205 11.44 13.44 0.09
C PHE A 205 10.17 13.75 -0.69
N GLU A 206 9.02 13.76 -0.03
CA GLU A 206 7.76 14.23 -0.63
C GLU A 206 7.88 15.70 -1.06
N HIS A 207 8.38 16.57 -0.15
CA HIS A 207 8.63 17.97 -0.47
C HIS A 207 9.70 18.12 -1.55
N PHE A 208 10.80 17.38 -1.46
CA PHE A 208 11.84 17.39 -2.49
C PHE A 208 11.26 17.03 -3.87
N LEU A 209 10.51 15.95 -3.98
CA LEU A 209 9.88 15.58 -5.26
C LEU A 209 8.83 16.60 -5.71
N ALA A 210 8.17 17.29 -4.79
CA ALA A 210 7.17 18.31 -5.10
C ALA A 210 7.78 19.59 -5.71
N THR A 211 9.09 19.85 -5.52
CA THR A 211 9.78 21.00 -6.15
C THR A 211 9.90 20.86 -7.67
N PHE A 212 9.82 19.64 -8.20
CA PHE A 212 9.91 19.38 -9.64
C PHE A 212 8.56 19.55 -10.34
N LYS A 213 8.58 20.01 -11.59
CA LYS A 213 7.39 20.05 -12.45
C LYS A 213 6.86 18.64 -12.73
N ASP A 214 5.59 18.50 -13.05
CA ASP A 214 4.93 17.21 -13.26
C ASP A 214 5.64 16.31 -14.28
N LYS A 215 6.18 16.88 -15.38
CA LYS A 215 6.92 16.12 -16.39
C LYS A 215 8.23 15.57 -15.84
N GLU A 216 8.99 16.39 -15.13
CA GLU A 216 10.27 16.01 -14.49
C GLU A 216 10.04 14.96 -13.41
N ARG A 217 9.04 15.17 -12.54
CA ARG A 217 8.65 14.23 -11.50
C ARG A 217 8.26 12.87 -12.08
N THR A 218 7.55 12.86 -13.20
CA THR A 218 7.22 11.62 -13.93
C THR A 218 8.48 10.91 -14.41
N GLN A 219 9.46 11.67 -14.95
CA GLN A 219 10.74 11.11 -15.41
C GLN A 219 11.58 10.58 -14.23
N ILE A 220 11.63 11.31 -13.12
CA ILE A 220 12.36 10.91 -11.90
C ILE A 220 11.79 9.58 -11.36
N ARG A 221 10.46 9.48 -11.23
CA ARG A 221 9.81 8.22 -10.79
C ARG A 221 10.15 7.04 -11.70
N ALA A 222 10.06 7.26 -13.01
CA ALA A 222 10.36 6.22 -13.99
C ALA A 222 11.83 5.77 -13.94
N ASN A 223 12.76 6.70 -13.74
CA ASN A 223 14.19 6.40 -13.64
C ASN A 223 14.50 5.62 -12.36
N LEU A 224 14.01 6.09 -11.20
CA LEU A 224 14.20 5.41 -9.91
C LEU A 224 13.63 3.99 -9.93
N TRP A 225 12.43 3.84 -10.49
CA TRP A 225 11.80 2.54 -10.68
C TRP A 225 12.66 1.61 -11.56
N ARG A 226 13.07 2.08 -12.73
CA ARG A 226 13.86 1.28 -13.70
C ARG A 226 15.20 0.83 -13.11
N ILE A 227 15.91 1.73 -12.42
CA ILE A 227 17.20 1.41 -11.79
C ILE A 227 17.00 0.35 -10.69
N ALA A 228 16.02 0.55 -9.82
CA ALA A 228 15.75 -0.39 -8.74
C ALA A 228 15.34 -1.78 -9.26
N GLN A 229 14.51 -1.85 -10.31
CA GLN A 229 14.12 -3.13 -10.93
C GLN A 229 15.32 -3.87 -11.53
N ARG A 230 16.21 -3.18 -12.24
CA ARG A 230 17.42 -3.80 -12.81
C ARG A 230 18.30 -4.42 -11.72
N VAL A 231 18.60 -3.66 -10.67
CA VAL A 231 19.46 -4.15 -9.58
C VAL A 231 18.81 -5.33 -8.84
N GLN A 232 17.49 -5.31 -8.65
CA GLN A 232 16.78 -6.43 -8.01
C GLN A 232 16.81 -7.71 -8.87
N THR A 233 16.69 -7.57 -10.19
CA THR A 233 16.78 -8.71 -11.13
C THR A 233 18.18 -9.32 -11.11
N ASP A 234 19.22 -8.50 -11.23
CA ASP A 234 20.62 -8.94 -11.23
C ASP A 234 21.00 -9.61 -9.90
N SER A 235 20.49 -9.11 -8.78
CA SER A 235 20.71 -9.68 -7.44
C SER A 235 20.00 -11.03 -7.26
N GLY A 236 18.86 -11.23 -7.90
CA GLY A 236 18.09 -12.50 -7.88
C GLY A 236 18.79 -13.61 -8.65
N GLU A 237 19.45 -13.32 -9.75
CA GLU A 237 20.21 -14.29 -10.54
C GLU A 237 21.47 -14.78 -9.81
N HIS A 238 22.12 -13.91 -9.03
CA HIS A 238 23.33 -14.29 -8.27
C HIS A 238 23.03 -15.11 -7.00
N SER A 239 21.81 -15.05 -6.46
CA SER A 239 21.42 -15.86 -5.29
C SER A 239 21.11 -17.33 -5.63
N ASN A 240 20.82 -17.64 -6.89
CA ASN A 240 20.57 -19.02 -7.36
C ASN A 240 21.85 -19.82 -7.70
N VAL A 241 23.03 -19.19 -7.68
CA VAL A 241 24.31 -19.85 -8.02
C VAL A 241 25.07 -20.35 -6.77
N LYS A 242 24.58 -20.04 -5.56
CA LYS A 242 25.20 -20.48 -4.28
C LYS A 242 24.22 -21.27 -3.41
N ARG A 243 23.74 -22.40 -3.94
CA ARG A 243 23.15 -23.48 -3.15
C ARG A 243 23.57 -24.83 -3.72
#